data_90674174c9604de3bb42e48b8ed1864c
#
_entry.id   90674174c9604de3bb42e48b8ed1864c
#
_cell.length_a   1.000
_cell.length_b   1.000
_cell.length_c   1.000
_cell.angle_alpha   90.00
_cell.angle_beta   90.00
_cell.angle_gamma   90.00
#
_symmetry.space_group_name_H-M   'P 1'
#
loop_
_entity.id
_entity.type
_entity.pdbx_description
1 polymer ?
#
loop_
_entity_poly.entity_id
_entity_poly.type
_entity_poly.pdbx_seq_one_letter_code
_entity_poly.pdbx_strand_id
1 'polypeptide(L)'
;MKKTGSDYLKPYAKEIFGAENECFYPYPREELIKQPIFPYFVLDGGAFNLMNDRFGTADGDEILELTLSGALFEIFKHKGKFNWEASFAYSKDTDFMKKYEWQIWPQRLYFTIPLAHKFLQTGERKYADAWLTIVKEWDKAHPYQEFDPAIHYIKTDMVWRDMQVAWRTMSLLHGLFMLQEAPFTIDEWKYLYDFIKLHMNHLYVEAIDRLQRNYAQNHVLQIGVVLLFAVSMFPEFDNIEELTKIGLDTVEMNLRNAIYEDGGSDEDSPSYSHFIARLYLEALLIIEKNGYPQIEGLRESVKKQYEWLYQCMTPQGKPLALSDSYGFDVMQDLEYVSRLIDLDFERKQKSVYYPHSHIAIYRKGDMTLFLDAASWPGPHHHAGAPQIISFYKGEPLLVDTGVCSYDRWEFYDYLHEFKAHNVVYNPDFEIDDCKVTPKIQLADTENGDFRVETVVENKNGQKFMWVREIKACENGLEIADYAKSETEMPFKSRLLFKQNDVYFPRENRNKMQLLTENYLMTLTSEIQIAKELAPVMNAENNMDYAVICETKLVVGKEFKNKTVIRFEER
;
A
#
# COMPACT_ATOMS: atom_id res chain seq x y z
N MET A 1 -20.48 37.78 -14.37
CA MET A 1 -20.64 37.84 -12.90
C MET A 1 -20.13 36.52 -12.34
N LYS A 2 -19.15 36.54 -11.45
CA LYS A 2 -18.79 35.29 -10.74
C LYS A 2 -20.02 34.89 -9.92
N LYS A 3 -20.44 33.65 -10.06
CA LYS A 3 -21.50 33.08 -9.22
C LYS A 3 -21.02 33.06 -7.77
N THR A 4 -21.91 33.38 -6.83
CA THR A 4 -21.60 33.30 -5.40
C THR A 4 -22.07 31.95 -4.83
N GLY A 5 -21.59 31.51 -3.68
CA GLY A 5 -22.01 30.25 -3.07
C GLY A 5 -23.53 30.10 -2.95
N SER A 6 -24.27 31.23 -2.77
CA SER A 6 -25.72 31.22 -2.77
C SER A 6 -26.38 30.96 -4.14
N ASP A 7 -25.69 31.25 -5.24
CA ASP A 7 -26.18 30.97 -6.59
C ASP A 7 -26.05 29.49 -6.95
N TYR A 8 -25.10 28.77 -6.33
CA TYR A 8 -24.85 27.35 -6.53
C TYR A 8 -25.77 26.45 -5.73
N LEU A 9 -26.23 26.94 -4.58
CA LEU A 9 -27.16 26.21 -3.74
C LEU A 9 -28.61 26.27 -4.23
N LYS A 10 -28.86 26.92 -5.38
CA LYS A 10 -30.15 26.97 -6.06
C LYS A 10 -30.08 26.23 -7.39
N PRO A 11 -31.06 25.49 -7.63
CA PRO A 11 -32.01 24.65 -6.94
C PRO A 11 -31.39 23.29 -6.68
N TYR A 12 -30.24 23.26 -6.12
CA TYR A 12 -29.58 22.07 -5.77
C TYR A 12 -28.60 21.48 -6.74
N ALA A 13 -28.15 20.34 -6.28
CA ALA A 13 -27.28 19.41 -6.94
C ALA A 13 -27.39 19.36 -8.49
N LYS A 14 -28.57 19.61 -9.08
CA LYS A 14 -28.72 19.68 -10.54
C LYS A 14 -28.01 20.85 -11.20
N GLU A 15 -27.86 21.97 -10.51
CA GLU A 15 -27.08 23.10 -11.02
C GLU A 15 -25.60 22.98 -10.72
N ILE A 16 -25.25 22.33 -9.60
CA ILE A 16 -23.87 22.11 -9.20
C ILE A 16 -23.29 20.86 -9.88
N PHE A 17 -24.07 19.78 -9.97
CA PHE A 17 -23.66 18.47 -10.44
C PHE A 17 -24.45 17.99 -11.67
N GLY A 18 -25.14 18.87 -12.40
CA GLY A 18 -25.97 18.48 -13.53
C GLY A 18 -25.22 17.70 -14.61
N ALA A 19 -25.98 17.16 -15.57
CA ALA A 19 -25.43 16.38 -16.68
C ALA A 19 -24.31 17.10 -17.45
N GLU A 20 -24.33 18.43 -17.47
CA GLU A 20 -23.32 19.29 -18.09
C GLU A 20 -21.97 19.26 -17.33
N ASN A 21 -21.97 18.84 -16.06
CA ASN A 21 -20.79 18.74 -15.21
C ASN A 21 -20.25 17.30 -15.07
N GLU A 22 -20.80 16.33 -15.78
CA GLU A 22 -20.28 14.95 -15.77
C GLU A 22 -18.82 14.85 -16.22
N CYS A 23 -18.32 15.85 -16.94
CA CYS A 23 -16.95 15.90 -17.40
C CYS A 23 -15.90 15.96 -16.26
N PHE A 24 -16.22 16.51 -15.10
CA PHE A 24 -15.25 16.66 -14.01
C PHE A 24 -15.01 15.38 -13.22
N TYR A 25 -15.96 14.47 -13.21
CA TYR A 25 -15.84 13.25 -12.42
C TYR A 25 -14.93 12.23 -13.12
N PRO A 26 -13.96 11.64 -12.41
CA PRO A 26 -12.96 10.77 -13.02
C PRO A 26 -13.55 9.49 -13.61
N TYR A 27 -14.69 9.02 -13.09
CA TYR A 27 -15.28 7.75 -13.49
C TYR A 27 -16.61 7.93 -14.21
N PRO A 28 -16.93 7.09 -15.22
CA PRO A 28 -18.22 7.13 -15.88
C PRO A 28 -19.35 6.77 -14.90
N ARG A 29 -20.41 7.59 -14.87
CA ARG A 29 -21.57 7.35 -13.99
C ARG A 29 -22.20 5.97 -14.19
N GLU A 30 -22.26 5.51 -15.43
CA GLU A 30 -22.80 4.20 -15.78
C GLU A 30 -22.00 3.05 -15.16
N GLU A 31 -20.71 3.20 -15.02
CA GLU A 31 -19.86 2.22 -14.33
C GLU A 31 -20.08 2.23 -12.83
N LEU A 32 -20.28 3.40 -12.23
CA LEU A 32 -20.62 3.52 -10.80
C LEU A 32 -21.92 2.81 -10.44
N ILE A 33 -22.94 2.90 -11.32
CA ILE A 33 -24.22 2.23 -11.09
C ILE A 33 -24.07 0.71 -11.10
N LYS A 34 -23.20 0.19 -11.96
CA LYS A 34 -22.99 -1.26 -12.12
C LYS A 34 -22.12 -1.89 -11.01
N GLN A 35 -21.24 -1.12 -10.40
CA GLN A 35 -20.33 -1.64 -9.40
C GLN A 35 -20.90 -1.45 -7.99
N PRO A 36 -20.99 -2.52 -7.18
CA PRO A 36 -21.53 -2.43 -5.82
C PRO A 36 -20.63 -1.62 -4.89
N ILE A 37 -19.30 -1.59 -5.15
CA ILE A 37 -18.33 -0.83 -4.37
C ILE A 37 -17.36 -0.18 -5.33
N PHE A 38 -16.98 1.06 -5.04
CA PHE A 38 -15.97 1.77 -5.78
C PHE A 38 -14.60 1.06 -5.63
N PRO A 39 -13.95 0.55 -6.70
CA PRO A 39 -12.75 -0.27 -6.57
C PRO A 39 -11.64 0.38 -5.76
N TYR A 40 -11.51 1.70 -5.86
CA TYR A 40 -10.53 2.49 -5.13
C TYR A 40 -10.62 2.31 -3.61
N PHE A 41 -11.81 2.27 -3.04
CA PHE A 41 -12.02 2.12 -1.60
C PHE A 41 -11.89 0.68 -1.11
N VAL A 42 -12.00 -0.28 -2.00
CA VAL A 42 -11.84 -1.71 -1.67
C VAL A 42 -10.37 -2.10 -1.60
N LEU A 43 -9.49 -1.33 -2.22
CA LEU A 43 -8.12 -1.74 -2.48
C LEU A 43 -7.11 -1.28 -1.43
N ASP A 44 -7.54 -0.58 -0.40
CA ASP A 44 -6.72 -0.29 0.77
C ASP A 44 -6.78 -1.49 1.73
N GLY A 45 -6.10 -2.56 1.34
CA GLY A 45 -6.32 -3.90 1.86
C GLY A 45 -5.97 -4.13 3.33
N GLY A 46 -4.91 -3.50 3.85
CA GLY A 46 -4.47 -3.73 5.23
C GLY A 46 -5.51 -3.27 6.26
N ALA A 47 -6.17 -2.17 5.98
CA ALA A 47 -7.21 -1.60 6.81
C ALA A 47 -8.54 -2.34 6.74
N PHE A 48 -8.79 -2.94 5.59
CA PHE A 48 -10.07 -3.60 5.32
C PHE A 48 -10.33 -4.79 6.22
N ASN A 49 -9.30 -5.52 6.62
CA ASN A 49 -9.52 -6.69 7.46
C ASN A 49 -10.19 -6.34 8.79
N LEU A 50 -9.87 -5.19 9.39
CA LEU A 50 -10.53 -4.74 10.62
C LEU A 50 -11.90 -4.14 10.38
N MET A 51 -12.07 -3.42 9.28
CA MET A 51 -13.37 -2.92 8.89
C MET A 51 -14.25 -4.05 8.36
N ASN A 52 -13.68 -5.02 7.63
CA ASN A 52 -14.39 -6.21 7.18
C ASN A 52 -14.88 -7.08 8.33
N ASP A 53 -14.16 -7.20 9.41
CA ASP A 53 -14.61 -7.94 10.60
C ASP A 53 -15.83 -7.29 11.27
N ARG A 54 -16.09 -6.02 11.04
CA ARG A 54 -17.16 -5.28 11.71
C ARG A 54 -18.16 -4.59 10.77
N PHE A 55 -17.71 -4.09 9.62
CA PHE A 55 -18.57 -3.44 8.61
C PHE A 55 -18.67 -4.27 7.34
N GLY A 56 -17.86 -5.31 7.23
CA GLY A 56 -17.81 -6.29 6.15
C GLY A 56 -17.51 -5.68 4.79
N THR A 57 -17.82 -6.41 3.77
CA THR A 57 -18.26 -5.88 2.50
C THR A 57 -19.66 -5.30 2.69
N ALA A 58 -19.86 -4.48 3.74
CA ALA A 58 -21.14 -3.98 4.15
C ALA A 58 -21.78 -3.30 2.97
N ASP A 59 -22.89 -3.81 2.54
CA ASP A 59 -23.69 -3.10 1.57
C ASP A 59 -24.38 -1.90 2.25
N GLY A 60 -24.98 -1.02 1.47
CA GLY A 60 -25.64 0.16 2.03
C GLY A 60 -26.78 -0.17 3.00
N ASP A 61 -27.37 -1.36 2.94
CA ASP A 61 -28.44 -1.77 3.86
C ASP A 61 -27.89 -2.05 5.26
N GLU A 62 -26.74 -2.72 5.36
CA GLU A 62 -26.10 -2.97 6.65
C GLU A 62 -25.63 -1.67 7.32
N ILE A 63 -25.01 -0.76 6.56
CA ILE A 63 -24.63 0.56 7.09
C ILE A 63 -25.86 1.37 7.51
N LEU A 64 -26.95 1.27 6.76
CA LEU A 64 -28.22 1.90 7.15
C LEU A 64 -28.72 1.38 8.50
N GLU A 65 -28.76 0.07 8.71
CA GLU A 65 -29.18 -0.54 9.97
C GLU A 65 -28.30 -0.11 11.15
N LEU A 66 -26.98 -0.11 10.96
CA LEU A 66 -26.03 0.36 11.98
C LEU A 66 -26.23 1.85 12.30
N THR A 67 -26.57 2.66 11.31
CA THR A 67 -26.86 4.08 11.48
C THR A 67 -28.15 4.28 12.28
N LEU A 68 -29.24 3.62 11.88
CA LEU A 68 -30.55 3.71 12.52
C LEU A 68 -30.55 3.19 13.96
N SER A 69 -29.78 2.15 14.25
CA SER A 69 -29.62 1.63 15.62
C SER A 69 -28.73 2.51 16.52
N GLY A 70 -27.99 3.44 15.93
CA GLY A 70 -27.00 4.26 16.63
C GLY A 70 -25.69 3.52 16.96
N ALA A 71 -25.58 2.23 16.61
CA ALA A 71 -24.39 1.43 16.88
C ALA A 71 -23.13 2.00 16.19
N LEU A 72 -23.29 2.59 15.01
CA LEU A 72 -22.20 3.22 14.26
C LEU A 72 -21.56 4.37 15.03
N PHE A 73 -22.34 5.16 15.77
CA PHE A 73 -21.85 6.38 16.44
C PHE A 73 -21.03 6.11 17.70
N GLU A 74 -21.10 4.90 18.25
CA GLU A 74 -20.21 4.49 19.33
C GLU A 74 -18.74 4.54 18.89
N ILE A 75 -18.46 4.32 17.62
CA ILE A 75 -17.12 4.38 17.02
C ILE A 75 -16.53 5.81 17.14
N PHE A 76 -17.37 6.84 16.94
CA PHE A 76 -16.93 8.23 17.01
C PHE A 76 -16.68 8.72 18.45
N LYS A 77 -17.20 8.00 19.43
CA LYS A 77 -16.99 8.35 20.84
C LYS A 77 -15.60 8.00 21.36
N HIS A 78 -14.92 7.09 20.70
CA HIS A 78 -13.55 6.74 21.04
C HIS A 78 -12.59 7.84 20.57
N LYS A 79 -12.63 8.98 21.27
CA LYS A 79 -11.62 10.04 21.18
C LYS A 79 -10.35 9.54 21.86
N GLY A 80 -9.60 8.68 21.20
CA GLY A 80 -8.25 8.40 21.64
C GLY A 80 -7.46 9.71 21.53
N LYS A 81 -7.03 10.28 22.64
CA LYS A 81 -5.95 11.25 22.62
C LYS A 81 -4.74 10.51 22.08
N PHE A 82 -4.56 10.59 20.78
CA PHE A 82 -3.46 9.95 20.12
C PHE A 82 -2.18 10.65 20.56
N ASN A 83 -1.35 9.95 21.28
CA ASN A 83 -0.01 10.42 21.61
C ASN A 83 0.96 9.82 20.61
N TRP A 84 1.35 10.59 19.59
CA TRP A 84 2.34 10.20 18.62
C TRP A 84 3.67 9.79 19.26
N GLU A 85 4.09 10.49 20.33
CA GLU A 85 5.29 10.11 21.08
C GLU A 85 5.15 8.71 21.70
N ALA A 86 3.94 8.34 22.13
CA ALA A 86 3.67 6.99 22.63
C ALA A 86 3.53 5.96 21.49
N SER A 87 3.13 6.35 20.28
CA SER A 87 3.01 5.46 19.15
C SER A 87 4.35 5.19 18.45
N PHE A 88 5.25 6.15 18.45
CA PHE A 88 6.63 5.97 17.98
C PHE A 88 7.61 5.57 19.08
N ALA A 89 7.36 5.93 20.32
CA ALA A 89 8.09 5.42 21.47
C ALA A 89 7.43 4.13 21.91
N TYR A 90 7.73 3.01 21.25
CA TYR A 90 7.47 1.61 21.64
C TYR A 90 6.75 1.52 23.00
N SER A 91 5.51 2.01 23.05
CA SER A 91 4.70 1.94 24.24
C SER A 91 4.43 0.47 24.49
N LYS A 92 4.81 -0.03 25.64
CA LYS A 92 4.44 -1.36 26.11
C LYS A 92 2.92 -1.53 26.29
N ASP A 93 2.14 -0.51 25.97
CA ASP A 93 0.69 -0.56 25.96
C ASP A 93 0.18 -1.14 24.64
N THR A 94 0.30 -2.45 24.54
CA THR A 94 -0.16 -3.24 23.40
C THR A 94 -1.66 -3.07 23.12
N ASP A 95 -2.47 -2.73 24.14
CA ASP A 95 -3.90 -2.53 23.96
C ASP A 95 -4.23 -1.23 23.23
N PHE A 96 -3.40 -0.20 23.39
CA PHE A 96 -3.55 1.04 22.67
C PHE A 96 -3.20 0.87 21.19
N MET A 97 -2.07 0.24 20.90
CA MET A 97 -1.62 0.01 19.52
C MET A 97 -2.54 -0.93 18.75
N LYS A 98 -3.09 -1.96 19.40
CA LYS A 98 -4.09 -2.87 18.80
C LYS A 98 -5.36 -2.17 18.32
N LYS A 99 -5.61 -0.94 18.79
CA LYS A 99 -6.79 -0.13 18.42
C LYS A 99 -6.48 1.03 17.49
N TYR A 100 -5.24 1.17 17.04
CA TYR A 100 -4.80 2.32 16.24
C TYR A 100 -5.57 2.47 14.94
N GLU A 101 -5.53 1.47 14.08
CA GLU A 101 -6.27 1.50 12.80
C GLU A 101 -7.77 1.62 13.06
N TRP A 102 -8.28 0.92 14.03
CA TRP A 102 -9.66 0.99 14.47
C TRP A 102 -10.11 2.39 14.89
N GLN A 103 -9.22 3.21 15.43
CA GLN A 103 -9.52 4.58 15.79
C GLN A 103 -9.47 5.55 14.62
N ILE A 104 -8.60 5.29 13.65
CA ILE A 104 -8.31 6.20 12.54
C ILE A 104 -9.21 5.94 11.33
N TRP A 105 -9.35 4.68 10.91
CA TRP A 105 -10.01 4.33 9.66
C TRP A 105 -11.47 4.76 9.58
N PRO A 106 -12.30 4.63 10.63
CA PRO A 106 -13.66 5.13 10.59
C PRO A 106 -13.75 6.63 10.35
N GLN A 107 -12.70 7.38 10.70
CA GLN A 107 -12.64 8.83 10.56
C GLN A 107 -12.49 9.30 9.09
N ARG A 108 -12.15 8.38 8.20
CA ARG A 108 -12.05 8.60 6.75
C ARG A 108 -13.40 8.59 6.04
N LEU A 109 -14.45 8.12 6.68
CA LEU A 109 -15.84 8.06 6.22
C LEU A 109 -16.06 7.27 4.91
N TYR A 110 -15.07 6.48 4.42
CA TYR A 110 -15.24 5.74 3.17
C TYR A 110 -16.31 4.66 3.26
N PHE A 111 -16.57 4.11 4.45
CA PHE A 111 -17.68 3.17 4.68
C PHE A 111 -19.06 3.78 4.43
N THR A 112 -19.16 5.10 4.23
CA THR A 112 -20.42 5.77 3.87
C THR A 112 -20.73 5.67 2.36
N ILE A 113 -19.74 5.36 1.53
CA ILE A 113 -19.87 5.25 0.08
C ILE A 113 -20.98 4.25 -0.32
N PRO A 114 -21.12 3.07 0.28
CA PRO A 114 -22.20 2.15 -0.02
C PRO A 114 -23.61 2.74 0.15
N LEU A 115 -23.81 3.65 1.12
CA LEU A 115 -25.10 4.38 1.27
C LEU A 115 -25.37 5.29 0.07
N ALA A 116 -24.39 6.09 -0.32
CA ALA A 116 -24.50 6.98 -1.46
C ALA A 116 -24.72 6.18 -2.75
N HIS A 117 -24.06 5.05 -2.90
CA HIS A 117 -24.23 4.13 -4.03
C HIS A 117 -25.64 3.51 -4.06
N LYS A 118 -26.17 3.07 -2.92
CA LYS A 118 -27.56 2.58 -2.82
C LYS A 118 -28.57 3.67 -3.19
N PHE A 119 -28.33 4.91 -2.76
CA PHE A 119 -29.18 6.03 -3.19
C PHE A 119 -29.11 6.22 -4.71
N LEU A 120 -27.91 6.20 -5.30
CA LEU A 120 -27.74 6.32 -6.76
C LEU A 120 -28.51 5.23 -7.52
N GLN A 121 -28.54 4.00 -6.99
CA GLN A 121 -29.23 2.86 -7.59
C GLN A 121 -30.74 2.90 -7.43
N THR A 122 -31.24 3.32 -6.25
CA THR A 122 -32.65 3.14 -5.86
C THR A 122 -33.45 4.44 -5.82
N GLY A 123 -32.81 5.58 -5.63
CA GLY A 123 -33.45 6.86 -5.35
C GLY A 123 -34.10 6.95 -3.96
N GLU A 124 -33.93 5.93 -3.09
CA GLU A 124 -34.58 5.89 -1.78
C GLU A 124 -33.93 6.86 -0.80
N ARG A 125 -34.69 7.85 -0.37
CA ARG A 125 -34.23 8.95 0.52
C ARG A 125 -33.56 8.46 1.81
N LYS A 126 -33.96 7.31 2.36
CA LYS A 126 -33.42 6.76 3.62
C LYS A 126 -31.90 6.62 3.60
N TYR A 127 -31.31 6.27 2.45
CA TYR A 127 -29.85 6.13 2.31
C TYR A 127 -29.15 7.48 2.32
N ALA A 128 -29.71 8.47 1.66
CA ALA A 128 -29.18 9.84 1.68
C ALA A 128 -29.29 10.46 3.08
N ASP A 129 -30.41 10.28 3.76
CA ASP A 129 -30.62 10.79 5.13
C ASP A 129 -29.64 10.12 6.12
N ALA A 130 -29.39 8.80 5.98
CA ALA A 130 -28.41 8.08 6.79
C ALA A 130 -26.99 8.60 6.55
N TRP A 131 -26.60 8.77 5.28
CA TRP A 131 -25.31 9.35 4.90
C TRP A 131 -25.09 10.74 5.54
N LEU A 132 -26.06 11.63 5.38
CA LEU A 132 -26.00 12.98 5.95
C LEU A 132 -25.94 12.94 7.50
N THR A 133 -26.68 12.04 8.11
CA THR A 133 -26.67 11.86 9.57
C THR A 133 -25.28 11.45 10.07
N ILE A 134 -24.62 10.52 9.38
CA ILE A 134 -23.26 10.11 9.71
C ILE A 134 -22.30 11.29 9.63
N VAL A 135 -22.36 12.07 8.56
CA VAL A 135 -21.50 13.26 8.38
C VAL A 135 -21.70 14.26 9.51
N LYS A 136 -22.96 14.59 9.85
CA LYS A 136 -23.29 15.53 10.94
C LYS A 136 -22.84 15.03 12.31
N GLU A 137 -23.02 13.73 12.62
CA GLU A 137 -22.58 13.16 13.90
C GLU A 137 -21.06 13.09 14.00
N TRP A 138 -20.38 12.82 12.86
CA TRP A 138 -18.92 12.87 12.79
C TRP A 138 -18.41 14.29 13.10
N ASP A 139 -18.92 15.31 12.43
CA ASP A 139 -18.55 16.72 12.60
C ASP A 139 -18.75 17.19 14.06
N LYS A 140 -19.90 16.83 14.63
CA LYS A 140 -20.20 17.10 16.05
C LYS A 140 -19.22 16.42 17.02
N ALA A 141 -18.78 15.20 16.69
CA ALA A 141 -17.83 14.44 17.51
C ALA A 141 -16.40 14.99 17.42
N HIS A 142 -16.03 15.57 16.28
CA HIS A 142 -14.68 16.01 15.95
C HIS A 142 -14.61 17.48 15.51
N PRO A 143 -14.72 18.43 16.47
CA PRO A 143 -14.62 19.87 16.17
C PRO A 143 -13.35 20.18 15.38
N TYR A 144 -13.47 21.10 14.42
CA TYR A 144 -12.38 21.50 13.55
C TYR A 144 -11.13 21.95 14.30
N GLN A 145 -9.98 21.49 13.82
CA GLN A 145 -8.66 21.91 14.26
C GLN A 145 -7.88 22.43 13.07
N GLU A 146 -7.48 23.68 13.12
CA GLU A 146 -6.73 24.34 12.08
C GLU A 146 -5.34 23.70 11.91
N PHE A 147 -4.87 23.63 10.66
CA PHE A 147 -3.51 23.17 10.37
C PHE A 147 -2.49 24.23 10.83
N ASP A 148 -1.61 23.82 11.73
CA ASP A 148 -0.45 24.60 12.17
C ASP A 148 0.80 23.73 12.05
N PRO A 149 1.72 24.00 11.10
CA PRO A 149 2.90 23.18 10.87
C PRO A 149 3.83 23.08 12.10
N ALA A 150 3.79 24.04 13.01
CA ALA A 150 4.63 24.05 14.22
C ALA A 150 4.17 23.03 15.28
N ILE A 151 2.90 22.70 15.31
CA ILE A 151 2.31 21.83 16.33
C ILE A 151 1.55 20.63 15.75
N HIS A 152 1.44 20.55 14.44
CA HIS A 152 0.59 19.57 13.73
C HIS A 152 0.83 18.14 14.20
N TYR A 153 2.09 17.71 14.26
CA TYR A 153 2.44 16.36 14.69
C TYR A 153 2.51 16.15 16.21
N ILE A 154 2.37 17.21 17.00
CA ILE A 154 2.54 17.15 18.45
C ILE A 154 1.20 17.26 19.18
N LYS A 155 0.31 18.14 18.71
CA LYS A 155 -0.91 18.52 19.45
C LYS A 155 -2.20 18.35 18.69
N THR A 156 -2.15 18.30 17.35
CA THR A 156 -3.36 18.14 16.53
C THR A 156 -3.91 16.72 16.68
N ASP A 157 -5.22 16.59 16.83
CA ASP A 157 -5.89 15.29 16.85
C ASP A 157 -5.68 14.55 15.52
N MET A 158 -5.45 13.23 15.58
CA MET A 158 -5.22 12.41 14.39
C MET A 158 -6.27 12.56 13.30
N VAL A 159 -7.52 12.78 13.68
CA VAL A 159 -8.62 12.94 12.72
C VAL A 159 -8.50 14.20 11.85
N TRP A 160 -7.72 15.18 12.29
CA TRP A 160 -7.43 16.42 11.58
C TRP A 160 -5.99 16.49 11.06
N ARG A 161 -5.36 15.35 10.87
CA ARG A 161 -4.00 15.30 10.33
C ARG A 161 -3.95 14.60 8.99
N ASP A 162 -3.10 15.14 8.13
CA ASP A 162 -2.50 14.42 7.04
C ASP A 162 -3.55 13.69 6.16
N MET A 163 -3.25 12.48 5.78
CA MET A 163 -4.12 11.67 4.93
C MET A 163 -5.53 11.46 5.48
N GLN A 164 -5.77 11.62 6.80
CA GLN A 164 -7.13 11.44 7.33
C GLN A 164 -8.10 12.49 6.79
N VAL A 165 -7.64 13.73 6.69
CA VAL A 165 -8.43 14.83 6.11
C VAL A 165 -8.62 14.61 4.62
N ALA A 166 -7.55 14.24 3.89
CA ALA A 166 -7.61 13.96 2.46
C ALA A 166 -8.57 12.79 2.15
N TRP A 167 -8.45 11.66 2.84
CA TRP A 167 -9.35 10.51 2.68
C TRP A 167 -10.82 10.85 2.95
N ARG A 168 -11.07 11.53 4.05
CA ARG A 168 -12.43 11.96 4.40
C ARG A 168 -13.02 12.88 3.34
N THR A 169 -12.24 13.84 2.88
CA THR A 169 -12.66 14.77 1.82
C THR A 169 -12.95 14.01 0.51
N MET A 170 -12.09 13.07 0.13
CA MET A 170 -12.30 12.21 -1.02
C MET A 170 -13.61 11.43 -0.91
N SER A 171 -13.84 10.79 0.25
CA SER A 171 -15.06 10.03 0.51
C SER A 171 -16.33 10.91 0.43
N LEU A 172 -16.23 12.12 0.96
CA LEU A 172 -17.34 13.09 0.89
C LEU A 172 -17.61 13.54 -0.54
N LEU A 173 -16.58 13.81 -1.34
CA LEU A 173 -16.71 14.22 -2.74
C LEU A 173 -17.36 13.13 -3.59
N HIS A 174 -16.90 11.89 -3.47
CA HIS A 174 -17.52 10.75 -4.14
C HIS A 174 -18.96 10.51 -3.69
N GLY A 175 -19.20 10.60 -2.38
CA GLY A 175 -20.54 10.51 -1.81
C GLY A 175 -21.47 11.59 -2.38
N LEU A 176 -21.04 12.85 -2.37
CA LEU A 176 -21.82 13.98 -2.91
C LEU A 176 -22.12 13.84 -4.39
N PHE A 177 -21.16 13.34 -5.18
CA PHE A 177 -21.42 13.09 -6.60
C PHE A 177 -22.54 12.07 -6.81
N MET A 178 -22.57 10.99 -6.04
CA MET A 178 -23.63 9.98 -6.10
C MET A 178 -24.98 10.48 -5.55
N LEU A 179 -24.94 11.41 -4.58
CA LEU A 179 -26.10 12.00 -3.92
C LEU A 179 -26.61 13.28 -4.58
N GLN A 180 -26.13 13.64 -5.78
CA GLN A 180 -26.48 14.89 -6.44
C GLN A 180 -28.00 15.13 -6.62
N GLU A 181 -28.80 14.06 -6.67
CA GLU A 181 -30.27 14.14 -6.75
C GLU A 181 -30.95 13.90 -5.40
N ALA A 182 -30.19 13.87 -4.30
CA ALA A 182 -30.76 13.66 -2.97
C ALA A 182 -31.69 14.83 -2.60
N PRO A 183 -32.86 14.55 -2.01
CA PRO A 183 -33.84 15.57 -1.67
C PRO A 183 -33.47 16.31 -0.38
N PHE A 184 -32.22 16.72 -0.24
CA PHE A 184 -31.76 17.54 0.87
C PHE A 184 -32.35 18.94 0.79
N THR A 185 -32.57 19.54 1.95
CA THR A 185 -32.97 20.93 2.06
C THR A 185 -31.81 21.88 1.67
N ILE A 186 -32.14 23.14 1.40
CA ILE A 186 -31.14 24.18 1.11
C ILE A 186 -30.12 24.29 2.26
N ASP A 187 -30.59 24.25 3.49
CA ASP A 187 -29.72 24.35 4.67
C ASP A 187 -28.78 23.12 4.81
N GLU A 188 -29.25 21.94 4.41
CA GLU A 188 -28.43 20.73 4.41
C GLU A 188 -27.37 20.77 3.30
N TRP A 189 -27.72 21.23 2.11
CA TRP A 189 -26.74 21.45 1.03
C TRP A 189 -25.71 22.51 1.40
N LYS A 190 -26.16 23.60 2.01
CA LYS A 190 -25.26 24.65 2.48
C LYS A 190 -24.29 24.13 3.54
N TYR A 191 -24.78 23.36 4.50
CA TYR A 191 -23.96 22.72 5.51
C TYR A 191 -22.87 21.82 4.87
N LEU A 192 -23.24 20.99 3.92
CA LEU A 192 -22.30 20.11 3.23
C LEU A 192 -21.25 20.90 2.45
N TYR A 193 -21.65 21.96 1.77
CA TYR A 193 -20.73 22.85 1.07
C TYR A 193 -19.74 23.54 2.00
N ASP A 194 -20.21 24.12 3.11
CA ASP A 194 -19.36 24.76 4.10
C ASP A 194 -18.40 23.76 4.74
N PHE A 195 -18.86 22.53 4.97
CA PHE A 195 -18.05 21.46 5.49
C PHE A 195 -16.94 21.02 4.54
N ILE A 196 -17.23 20.87 3.24
CA ILE A 196 -16.21 20.61 2.22
C ILE A 196 -15.21 21.78 2.11
N LYS A 197 -15.71 23.01 2.10
CA LYS A 197 -14.85 24.20 2.04
C LYS A 197 -13.87 24.27 3.22
N LEU A 198 -14.31 23.88 4.41
CA LEU A 198 -13.47 23.79 5.59
C LEU A 198 -12.33 22.79 5.41
N HIS A 199 -12.63 21.59 4.90
CA HIS A 199 -11.64 20.57 4.60
C HIS A 199 -10.67 21.03 3.51
N MET A 200 -11.17 21.66 2.47
CA MET A 200 -10.36 22.18 1.38
C MET A 200 -9.36 23.24 1.85
N ASN A 201 -9.79 24.15 2.72
CA ASN A 201 -8.90 25.15 3.30
C ASN A 201 -7.80 24.52 4.14
N HIS A 202 -8.13 23.47 4.91
CA HIS A 202 -7.15 22.71 5.67
C HIS A 202 -6.10 22.08 4.76
N LEU A 203 -6.54 21.32 3.75
CA LEU A 203 -5.65 20.65 2.80
C LEU A 203 -4.81 21.63 1.96
N TYR A 204 -5.37 22.80 1.63
CA TYR A 204 -4.63 23.84 0.91
C TYR A 204 -3.43 24.35 1.72
N VAL A 205 -3.63 24.66 3.00
CA VAL A 205 -2.54 25.15 3.86
C VAL A 205 -1.48 24.06 4.06
N GLU A 206 -1.92 22.82 4.24
CA GLU A 206 -1.01 21.68 4.37
C GLU A 206 -0.21 21.44 3.07
N ALA A 207 -0.87 21.49 1.91
CA ALA A 207 -0.19 21.34 0.61
C ALA A 207 0.92 22.37 0.40
N ILE A 208 0.68 23.65 0.77
CA ILE A 208 1.69 24.70 0.70
C ILE A 208 2.91 24.35 1.56
N ASP A 209 2.72 23.91 2.81
CA ASP A 209 3.82 23.49 3.69
C ASP A 209 4.62 22.35 3.07
N ARG A 210 3.95 21.33 2.50
CA ARG A 210 4.61 20.19 1.85
C ARG A 210 5.40 20.59 0.61
N LEU A 211 4.83 21.44 -0.24
CA LEU A 211 5.52 21.99 -1.41
C LEU A 211 6.76 22.79 -1.04
N GLN A 212 6.67 23.64 -0.03
CA GLN A 212 7.82 24.43 0.46
C GLN A 212 8.96 23.56 0.97
N ARG A 213 8.65 22.41 1.55
CA ARG A 213 9.63 21.42 2.03
C ARG A 213 10.10 20.45 0.96
N ASN A 214 9.53 20.50 -0.24
CA ASN A 214 9.73 19.50 -1.31
C ASN A 214 9.54 18.06 -0.81
N TYR A 215 8.52 17.86 0.02
CA TYR A 215 8.26 16.58 0.70
C TYR A 215 7.22 15.78 -0.08
N ALA A 216 7.69 14.75 -0.79
CA ALA A 216 6.85 13.79 -1.51
C ALA A 216 6.55 12.56 -0.65
N GLN A 217 5.33 12.10 -0.70
CA GLN A 217 4.83 10.89 -0.04
C GLN A 217 3.41 10.59 -0.55
N ASN A 218 2.95 9.34 -0.43
CA ASN A 218 1.59 8.96 -0.83
C ASN A 218 0.51 9.85 -0.19
N HIS A 219 0.65 10.22 1.08
CA HIS A 219 -0.27 11.13 1.78
C HIS A 219 -0.36 12.51 1.11
N VAL A 220 0.77 13.04 0.65
CA VAL A 220 0.84 14.35 0.00
C VAL A 220 0.27 14.30 -1.41
N LEU A 221 0.53 13.21 -2.14
CA LEU A 221 -0.10 12.96 -3.43
C LEU A 221 -1.62 13.01 -3.31
N GLN A 222 -2.17 12.34 -2.29
CA GLN A 222 -3.61 12.33 -2.05
C GLN A 222 -4.18 13.72 -1.81
N ILE A 223 -3.49 14.60 -1.08
CA ILE A 223 -3.89 15.99 -0.92
C ILE A 223 -4.02 16.68 -2.28
N GLY A 224 -3.03 16.53 -3.16
CA GLY A 224 -3.06 17.11 -4.51
C GLY A 224 -4.25 16.63 -5.34
N VAL A 225 -4.51 15.32 -5.34
CA VAL A 225 -5.65 14.71 -6.05
C VAL A 225 -6.99 15.23 -5.52
N VAL A 226 -7.13 15.30 -4.21
CA VAL A 226 -8.37 15.79 -3.57
C VAL A 226 -8.63 17.25 -3.87
N LEU A 227 -7.59 18.09 -3.86
CA LEU A 227 -7.70 19.50 -4.23
C LEU A 227 -8.21 19.64 -5.67
N LEU A 228 -7.63 18.90 -6.62
CA LEU A 228 -8.06 18.90 -8.02
C LEU A 228 -9.50 18.41 -8.19
N PHE A 229 -9.89 17.37 -7.47
CA PHE A 229 -11.24 16.84 -7.53
C PHE A 229 -12.26 17.86 -6.97
N ALA A 230 -11.97 18.46 -5.83
CA ALA A 230 -12.87 19.41 -5.20
C ALA A 230 -13.05 20.68 -6.03
N VAL A 231 -11.98 21.26 -6.61
CA VAL A 231 -12.12 22.44 -7.49
C VAL A 231 -12.88 22.13 -8.77
N SER A 232 -12.83 20.89 -9.24
CA SER A 232 -13.64 20.45 -10.38
C SER A 232 -15.12 20.37 -10.04
N MET A 233 -15.44 19.95 -8.80
CA MET A 233 -16.82 19.90 -8.32
C MET A 233 -17.36 21.27 -7.91
N PHE A 234 -16.52 22.15 -7.39
CA PHE A 234 -16.90 23.46 -6.84
C PHE A 234 -16.12 24.59 -7.50
N PRO A 235 -16.38 24.87 -8.79
CA PRO A 235 -15.67 25.89 -9.55
C PRO A 235 -15.91 27.32 -9.05
N GLU A 236 -16.77 27.50 -8.06
CA GLU A 236 -17.10 28.79 -7.45
C GLU A 236 -16.24 29.20 -6.27
N PHE A 237 -15.31 28.38 -5.83
CA PHE A 237 -14.40 28.78 -4.76
C PHE A 237 -13.64 30.05 -5.12
N ASP A 238 -13.57 31.01 -4.22
CA ASP A 238 -12.99 32.33 -4.48
C ASP A 238 -11.54 32.29 -4.94
N ASN A 239 -10.78 31.29 -4.48
CA ASN A 239 -9.37 31.08 -4.79
C ASN A 239 -9.12 29.87 -5.72
N ILE A 240 -10.06 29.59 -6.61
CA ILE A 240 -10.04 28.39 -7.47
C ILE A 240 -8.76 28.24 -8.31
N GLU A 241 -8.25 29.34 -8.89
CA GLU A 241 -7.03 29.30 -9.69
C GLU A 241 -5.82 28.89 -8.86
N GLU A 242 -5.73 29.38 -7.63
CA GLU A 242 -4.66 29.05 -6.71
C GLU A 242 -4.78 27.62 -6.17
N LEU A 243 -5.98 27.20 -5.80
CA LEU A 243 -6.26 25.80 -5.38
C LEU A 243 -5.91 24.81 -6.49
N THR A 244 -6.30 25.12 -7.73
CA THR A 244 -5.97 24.29 -8.90
C THR A 244 -4.47 24.20 -9.09
N LYS A 245 -3.76 25.36 -9.05
CA LYS A 245 -2.31 25.39 -9.18
C LYS A 245 -1.62 24.56 -8.08
N ILE A 246 -2.00 24.73 -6.83
CA ILE A 246 -1.42 23.99 -5.71
C ILE A 246 -1.68 22.48 -5.86
N GLY A 247 -2.88 22.09 -6.29
CA GLY A 247 -3.20 20.69 -6.58
C GLY A 247 -2.30 20.09 -7.66
N LEU A 248 -2.11 20.81 -8.80
CA LEU A 248 -1.24 20.41 -9.89
C LEU A 248 0.24 20.31 -9.43
N ASP A 249 0.73 21.36 -8.78
CA ASP A 249 2.13 21.42 -8.29
C ASP A 249 2.40 20.25 -7.30
N THR A 250 1.43 19.91 -6.45
CA THR A 250 1.55 18.80 -5.47
C THR A 250 1.63 17.44 -6.17
N VAL A 251 0.77 17.19 -7.15
CA VAL A 251 0.80 15.95 -7.94
C VAL A 251 2.10 15.86 -8.73
N GLU A 252 2.55 16.95 -9.39
CA GLU A 252 3.78 16.99 -10.16
C GLU A 252 5.03 16.79 -9.29
N MET A 253 5.08 17.40 -8.11
CA MET A 253 6.18 17.19 -7.17
C MET A 253 6.31 15.74 -6.74
N ASN A 254 5.17 15.10 -6.39
CA ASN A 254 5.18 13.68 -6.03
C ASN A 254 5.57 12.80 -7.21
N LEU A 255 5.07 13.07 -8.42
CA LEU A 255 5.44 12.31 -9.61
C LEU A 255 6.95 12.30 -9.85
N ARG A 256 7.60 13.46 -9.71
CA ARG A 256 9.05 13.59 -9.91
C ARG A 256 9.90 12.98 -8.82
N ASN A 257 9.41 12.97 -7.58
CA ASN A 257 10.24 12.61 -6.43
C ASN A 257 9.99 11.18 -5.93
N ALA A 258 8.78 10.62 -6.15
CA ALA A 258 8.37 9.33 -5.58
C ALA A 258 8.20 8.22 -6.62
N ILE A 259 8.12 8.54 -7.92
CA ILE A 259 7.94 7.52 -8.97
C ILE A 259 9.22 7.37 -9.78
N TYR A 260 9.65 6.11 -9.92
CA TYR A 260 10.84 5.77 -10.68
C TYR A 260 10.56 5.72 -12.19
N GLU A 261 11.62 5.91 -12.99
CA GLU A 261 11.52 5.92 -14.46
C GLU A 261 11.01 4.58 -15.03
N ASP A 262 11.16 3.49 -14.30
CA ASP A 262 10.75 2.15 -14.68
C ASP A 262 9.34 1.75 -14.19
N GLY A 263 8.64 2.64 -13.52
CA GLY A 263 7.25 2.48 -13.09
C GLY A 263 7.06 2.01 -11.65
N GLY A 264 8.12 1.63 -10.95
CA GLY A 264 8.05 1.41 -9.50
C GLY A 264 7.99 2.73 -8.72
N SER A 265 7.91 2.62 -7.42
CA SER A 265 7.81 3.77 -6.52
C SER A 265 8.76 3.65 -5.34
N ASP A 266 9.03 4.76 -4.66
CA ASP A 266 9.82 4.80 -3.43
C ASP A 266 9.15 4.16 -2.22
N GLU A 267 7.90 3.71 -2.35
CA GLU A 267 7.19 2.92 -1.34
C GLU A 267 7.70 1.47 -1.23
N ASP A 268 8.42 0.99 -2.26
CA ASP A 268 9.06 -0.33 -2.32
C ASP A 268 8.14 -1.53 -1.96
N SER A 269 6.84 -1.36 -2.17
CA SER A 269 5.81 -2.37 -1.92
C SER A 269 4.82 -2.43 -3.08
N PRO A 270 4.53 -3.61 -3.65
CA PRO A 270 3.56 -3.74 -4.74
C PRO A 270 2.17 -3.19 -4.42
N SER A 271 1.69 -3.35 -3.20
CA SER A 271 0.37 -2.85 -2.80
C SER A 271 0.33 -1.34 -2.71
N TYR A 272 1.36 -0.72 -2.14
CA TYR A 272 1.45 0.73 -2.10
C TYR A 272 1.70 1.33 -3.48
N SER A 273 2.52 0.68 -4.32
CA SER A 273 2.66 1.08 -5.73
C SER A 273 1.34 1.04 -6.48
N HIS A 274 0.48 0.03 -6.21
CA HIS A 274 -0.87 -0.03 -6.75
C HIS A 274 -1.75 1.12 -6.23
N PHE A 275 -1.72 1.38 -4.93
CA PHE A 275 -2.48 2.47 -4.31
C PHE A 275 -2.14 3.83 -4.94
N ILE A 276 -0.86 4.15 -5.08
CA ILE A 276 -0.44 5.42 -5.69
C ILE A 276 -0.68 5.47 -7.20
N ALA A 277 -0.59 4.35 -7.92
CA ALA A 277 -0.95 4.29 -9.33
C ALA A 277 -2.43 4.66 -9.55
N ARG A 278 -3.31 4.25 -8.63
CA ARG A 278 -4.73 4.65 -8.64
C ARG A 278 -4.92 6.14 -8.39
N LEU A 279 -4.15 6.74 -7.49
CA LEU A 279 -4.19 8.18 -7.24
C LEU A 279 -3.73 8.98 -8.47
N TYR A 280 -2.65 8.54 -9.13
CA TYR A 280 -2.21 9.19 -10.38
C TYR A 280 -3.20 9.00 -11.52
N LEU A 281 -3.85 7.86 -11.61
CA LEU A 281 -4.93 7.65 -12.57
C LEU A 281 -6.09 8.63 -12.33
N GLU A 282 -6.52 8.81 -11.08
CA GLU A 282 -7.55 9.80 -10.73
C GLU A 282 -7.13 11.21 -11.10
N ALA A 283 -5.91 11.60 -10.73
CA ALA A 283 -5.37 12.91 -11.12
C ALA A 283 -5.39 13.11 -12.64
N LEU A 284 -4.91 12.10 -13.40
CA LEU A 284 -4.89 12.12 -14.86
C LEU A 284 -6.30 12.34 -15.44
N LEU A 285 -7.27 11.54 -14.98
CA LEU A 285 -8.65 11.61 -15.46
C LEU A 285 -9.32 12.96 -15.13
N ILE A 286 -9.09 13.49 -13.92
CA ILE A 286 -9.59 14.80 -13.51
C ILE A 286 -8.98 15.90 -14.38
N ILE A 287 -7.66 15.88 -14.57
CA ILE A 287 -6.94 16.87 -15.37
C ILE A 287 -7.44 16.88 -16.82
N GLU A 288 -7.53 15.71 -17.44
CA GLU A 288 -7.95 15.60 -18.84
C GLU A 288 -9.41 15.98 -19.07
N LYS A 289 -10.31 15.48 -18.21
CA LYS A 289 -11.74 15.76 -18.35
C LYS A 289 -12.10 17.21 -18.12
N ASN A 290 -11.35 17.92 -17.28
CA ASN A 290 -11.61 19.32 -16.96
C ASN A 290 -10.74 20.30 -17.75
N GLY A 291 -9.86 19.80 -18.63
CA GLY A 291 -8.98 20.64 -19.46
C GLY A 291 -7.97 21.44 -18.64
N TYR A 292 -7.55 20.93 -17.50
CA TYR A 292 -6.49 21.55 -16.71
C TYR A 292 -5.12 21.44 -17.41
N PRO A 293 -4.14 22.29 -17.07
CA PRO A 293 -2.78 22.15 -17.55
C PRO A 293 -2.27 20.73 -17.34
N GLN A 294 -1.72 20.13 -18.39
CA GLN A 294 -1.20 18.77 -18.34
C GLN A 294 0.11 18.72 -17.55
N ILE A 295 0.28 17.71 -16.71
CA ILE A 295 1.54 17.41 -16.04
C ILE A 295 2.37 16.54 -16.99
N GLU A 296 3.60 17.00 -17.30
CA GLU A 296 4.50 16.31 -18.22
C GLU A 296 4.81 14.89 -17.72
N GLY A 297 4.64 13.91 -18.59
CA GLY A 297 4.94 12.49 -18.31
C GLY A 297 3.91 11.76 -17.44
N LEU A 298 2.86 12.42 -16.91
CA LEU A 298 1.88 11.78 -16.02
C LEU A 298 1.21 10.56 -16.67
N ARG A 299 0.67 10.69 -17.89
CA ARG A 299 0.01 9.59 -18.58
C ARG A 299 0.93 8.41 -18.83
N GLU A 300 2.15 8.69 -19.26
CA GLU A 300 3.16 7.67 -19.51
C GLU A 300 3.60 6.99 -18.20
N SER A 301 3.74 7.74 -17.13
CA SER A 301 4.05 7.20 -15.80
C SER A 301 2.95 6.27 -15.30
N VAL A 302 1.67 6.64 -15.45
CA VAL A 302 0.54 5.77 -15.07
C VAL A 302 0.61 4.44 -15.84
N LYS A 303 0.87 4.47 -17.16
CA LYS A 303 1.03 3.24 -17.96
C LYS A 303 2.16 2.36 -17.44
N LYS A 304 3.34 2.94 -17.20
CA LYS A 304 4.51 2.22 -16.67
C LYS A 304 4.25 1.62 -15.28
N GLN A 305 3.56 2.33 -14.40
CA GLN A 305 3.19 1.82 -13.10
C GLN A 305 2.31 0.57 -13.22
N TYR A 306 1.32 0.58 -14.12
CA TYR A 306 0.47 -0.60 -14.36
C TYR A 306 1.20 -1.74 -15.07
N GLU A 307 2.16 -1.46 -15.98
CA GLU A 307 3.03 -2.49 -16.56
C GLU A 307 3.93 -3.11 -15.47
N TRP A 308 4.53 -2.30 -14.61
CA TRP A 308 5.34 -2.75 -13.49
C TRP A 308 4.54 -3.66 -12.54
N LEU A 309 3.33 -3.24 -12.13
CA LEU A 309 2.42 -4.03 -11.31
C LEU A 309 2.08 -5.38 -11.97
N TYR A 310 1.81 -5.39 -13.26
CA TYR A 310 1.55 -6.60 -14.02
C TYR A 310 2.75 -7.56 -14.02
N GLN A 311 3.96 -7.04 -14.18
CA GLN A 311 5.16 -7.86 -14.12
C GLN A 311 5.47 -8.37 -12.71
N CYS A 312 5.11 -7.62 -11.68
CA CYS A 312 5.28 -8.03 -10.28
C CYS A 312 4.22 -9.01 -9.77
N MET A 313 3.25 -9.42 -10.58
CA MET A 313 2.32 -10.48 -10.19
C MET A 313 2.99 -11.85 -10.05
N THR A 314 2.51 -12.62 -9.09
CA THR A 314 2.83 -14.05 -8.96
C THR A 314 2.32 -14.84 -10.16
N PRO A 315 2.76 -16.09 -10.37
CA PRO A 315 2.20 -16.96 -11.41
C PRO A 315 0.69 -17.19 -11.28
N GLN A 316 0.11 -17.02 -10.08
CA GLN A 316 -1.33 -17.14 -9.83
C GLN A 316 -2.10 -15.82 -10.10
N GLY A 317 -1.45 -14.78 -10.60
CA GLY A 317 -2.08 -13.48 -10.86
C GLY A 317 -2.36 -12.64 -9.61
N LYS A 318 -1.74 -12.99 -8.47
CA LYS A 318 -1.85 -12.25 -7.22
C LYS A 318 -0.68 -11.26 -7.08
N PRO A 319 -0.81 -10.19 -6.29
CA PRO A 319 0.33 -9.34 -5.98
C PRO A 319 1.39 -10.11 -5.22
N LEU A 320 2.63 -9.71 -5.41
CA LEU A 320 3.75 -10.27 -4.67
C LEU A 320 3.67 -9.83 -3.20
N ALA A 321 3.70 -10.78 -2.27
CA ALA A 321 3.77 -10.49 -0.84
C ALA A 321 5.21 -10.08 -0.49
N LEU A 322 5.58 -8.86 -0.83
CA LEU A 322 6.89 -8.25 -0.60
C LEU A 322 6.70 -7.01 0.25
N SER A 323 7.47 -6.91 1.35
CA SER A 323 7.41 -5.75 2.24
C SER A 323 5.98 -5.52 2.78
N ASP A 324 5.51 -4.30 2.97
CA ASP A 324 4.13 -3.99 3.40
C ASP A 324 3.08 -4.27 2.30
N SER A 325 3.16 -5.45 1.68
CA SER A 325 2.18 -5.84 0.66
C SER A 325 1.07 -6.70 1.22
N TYR A 326 -0.13 -6.44 0.74
CA TYR A 326 -1.37 -7.16 1.02
C TYR A 326 -2.03 -7.63 -0.28
N GLY A 327 -2.98 -8.57 -0.16
CA GLY A 327 -3.65 -9.14 -1.34
C GLY A 327 -4.68 -8.19 -1.95
N PHE A 328 -4.65 -8.07 -3.28
CA PHE A 328 -5.68 -7.44 -4.10
C PHE A 328 -5.75 -8.13 -5.46
N ASP A 329 -6.80 -7.89 -6.24
CA ASP A 329 -6.93 -8.49 -7.57
C ASP A 329 -6.38 -7.56 -8.65
N VAL A 330 -5.11 -7.79 -9.02
CA VAL A 330 -4.41 -6.98 -10.05
C VAL A 330 -5.11 -7.08 -11.41
N MET A 331 -5.61 -8.27 -11.77
CA MET A 331 -6.22 -8.46 -13.08
C MET A 331 -7.57 -7.77 -13.18
N GLN A 332 -8.38 -7.85 -12.14
CA GLN A 332 -9.66 -7.13 -12.07
C GLN A 332 -9.43 -5.61 -12.17
N ASP A 333 -8.42 -5.10 -11.47
CA ASP A 333 -8.09 -3.69 -11.54
C ASP A 333 -7.59 -3.27 -12.93
N LEU A 334 -6.72 -4.05 -13.53
CA LEU A 334 -6.24 -3.80 -14.90
C LEU A 334 -7.37 -3.81 -15.94
N GLU A 335 -8.33 -4.72 -15.83
CA GLU A 335 -9.51 -4.74 -16.68
C GLU A 335 -10.36 -3.49 -16.51
N TYR A 336 -10.53 -3.04 -15.27
CA TYR A 336 -11.24 -1.81 -14.97
C TYR A 336 -10.53 -0.59 -15.54
N VAL A 337 -9.24 -0.42 -15.26
CA VAL A 337 -8.44 0.73 -15.71
C VAL A 337 -8.35 0.80 -17.23
N SER A 338 -8.28 -0.36 -17.91
CA SER A 338 -8.25 -0.43 -19.37
C SER A 338 -9.52 0.10 -20.05
N ARG A 339 -10.62 0.22 -19.30
CA ARG A 339 -11.84 0.87 -19.81
C ARG A 339 -11.80 2.40 -19.66
N LEU A 340 -10.93 2.91 -18.81
CA LEU A 340 -10.80 4.34 -18.51
C LEU A 340 -9.72 5.01 -19.35
N ILE A 341 -8.60 4.33 -19.51
CA ILE A 341 -7.45 4.77 -20.29
C ILE A 341 -6.92 3.63 -21.16
N ASP A 342 -6.26 3.97 -22.25
CA ASP A 342 -5.52 2.99 -23.04
C ASP A 342 -4.23 2.59 -22.31
N LEU A 343 -4.19 1.33 -21.84
CA LEU A 343 -3.01 0.70 -21.27
C LEU A 343 -2.26 -0.06 -22.37
N ASP A 344 -1.50 0.68 -23.18
CA ASP A 344 -0.74 0.13 -24.30
C ASP A 344 0.57 -0.53 -23.82
N PHE A 345 0.46 -1.73 -23.25
CA PHE A 345 1.60 -2.63 -22.99
C PHE A 345 1.25 -4.10 -23.24
N GLU A 346 2.28 -4.89 -23.56
CA GLU A 346 2.11 -6.32 -23.80
C GLU A 346 1.77 -7.05 -22.48
N ARG A 347 0.56 -7.62 -22.39
CA ARG A 347 0.11 -8.42 -21.23
C ARG A 347 0.70 -9.83 -21.27
N LYS A 348 2.04 -9.88 -21.18
CA LYS A 348 2.82 -11.12 -21.09
C LYS A 348 3.83 -10.99 -19.98
N GLN A 349 3.75 -11.86 -19.00
CA GLN A 349 4.77 -11.94 -17.97
C GLN A 349 6.09 -12.42 -18.58
N LYS A 350 7.18 -11.70 -18.28
CA LYS A 350 8.51 -11.95 -18.85
C LYS A 350 9.59 -11.80 -17.77
N SER A 351 10.77 -12.31 -18.08
CA SER A 351 11.98 -11.94 -17.32
C SER A 351 12.31 -10.48 -17.60
N VAL A 352 12.55 -9.70 -16.54
CA VAL A 352 12.81 -8.26 -16.64
C VAL A 352 13.63 -7.77 -15.45
N TYR A 353 14.46 -6.77 -15.67
CA TYR A 353 15.15 -6.03 -14.62
C TYR A 353 14.70 -4.56 -14.61
N TYR A 354 14.27 -4.11 -13.46
CA TYR A 354 13.86 -2.75 -13.16
C TYR A 354 14.95 -2.08 -12.32
N PRO A 355 15.88 -1.34 -12.95
CA PRO A 355 17.09 -0.83 -12.28
C PRO A 355 16.79 0.27 -11.25
N HIS A 356 15.74 1.03 -11.44
CA HIS A 356 15.37 2.14 -10.53
C HIS A 356 14.55 1.65 -9.34
N SER A 357 13.68 0.68 -9.56
CA SER A 357 12.92 0.00 -8.48
C SER A 357 13.71 -1.11 -7.79
N HIS A 358 14.94 -1.39 -8.25
CA HIS A 358 15.81 -2.43 -7.68
C HIS A 358 15.21 -3.85 -7.68
N ILE A 359 14.29 -4.14 -8.60
CA ILE A 359 13.64 -5.44 -8.73
C ILE A 359 14.10 -6.15 -10.00
N ALA A 360 14.50 -7.42 -9.86
CA ALA A 360 14.79 -8.29 -10.98
C ALA A 360 13.88 -9.52 -10.95
N ILE A 361 13.33 -9.89 -12.11
CA ILE A 361 12.38 -10.99 -12.25
C ILE A 361 12.93 -11.96 -13.31
N TYR A 362 13.08 -13.22 -12.92
CA TYR A 362 13.41 -14.33 -13.82
C TYR A 362 12.21 -15.23 -13.98
N ARG A 363 11.87 -15.56 -15.23
CA ARG A 363 10.80 -16.51 -15.57
C ARG A 363 11.25 -17.40 -16.70
N LYS A 364 11.46 -18.69 -16.41
CA LYS A 364 11.84 -19.67 -17.42
C LYS A 364 11.38 -21.08 -17.03
N GLY A 365 10.68 -21.75 -17.94
CA GLY A 365 10.06 -23.03 -17.64
C GLY A 365 9.12 -22.93 -16.44
N ASP A 366 9.30 -23.82 -15.48
CA ASP A 366 8.49 -23.87 -14.25
C ASP A 366 8.98 -22.92 -13.14
N MET A 367 10.14 -22.29 -13.33
CA MET A 367 10.76 -21.41 -12.31
C MET A 367 10.37 -19.94 -12.50
N THR A 368 9.90 -19.32 -11.43
CA THR A 368 9.80 -17.86 -11.30
C THR A 368 10.58 -17.43 -10.06
N LEU A 369 11.45 -16.42 -10.21
CA LEU A 369 12.21 -15.81 -9.12
C LEU A 369 12.06 -14.31 -9.18
N PHE A 370 11.79 -13.70 -8.03
CA PHE A 370 11.83 -12.27 -7.78
C PHE A 370 13.01 -11.97 -6.85
N LEU A 371 13.81 -11.02 -7.23
CA LEU A 371 14.88 -10.44 -6.42
C LEU A 371 14.53 -8.99 -6.14
N ASP A 372 14.43 -8.63 -4.88
CA ASP A 372 14.31 -7.26 -4.42
C ASP A 372 15.59 -6.80 -3.72
N ALA A 373 16.06 -5.62 -4.09
CA ALA A 373 17.27 -5.02 -3.53
C ALA A 373 17.04 -3.53 -3.17
N ALA A 374 15.86 -3.21 -2.66
CA ALA A 374 15.56 -1.89 -2.12
C ALA A 374 16.33 -1.64 -0.81
N SER A 375 16.59 -0.37 -0.49
CA SER A 375 17.38 0.01 0.69
C SER A 375 16.52 0.18 1.94
N TRP A 376 17.08 -0.11 3.13
CA TRP A 376 16.45 0.17 4.41
C TRP A 376 17.22 1.28 5.16
N PRO A 377 16.56 2.21 5.88
CA PRO A 377 15.10 2.36 5.96
C PRO A 377 14.49 2.96 4.68
N GLY A 378 13.27 2.58 4.41
CA GLY A 378 12.42 3.10 3.32
C GLY A 378 10.95 3.04 3.72
N PRO A 379 10.08 3.84 3.09
CA PRO A 379 8.65 3.74 3.33
C PRO A 379 8.17 2.34 2.96
N HIS A 380 7.36 1.74 3.81
CA HIS A 380 6.73 0.44 3.58
C HIS A 380 7.66 -0.70 3.13
N HIS A 381 8.98 -0.51 3.23
CA HIS A 381 9.99 -1.52 2.95
C HIS A 381 10.38 -2.28 4.22
N HIS A 382 10.76 -3.55 4.08
CA HIS A 382 11.31 -4.35 5.17
C HIS A 382 12.83 -4.51 5.01
N ALA A 383 13.53 -4.85 6.09
CA ALA A 383 14.99 -5.00 6.06
C ALA A 383 15.49 -6.26 5.37
N GLY A 384 14.72 -6.81 4.45
CA GLY A 384 14.98 -8.07 3.80
C GLY A 384 15.97 -8.06 2.62
N ALA A 385 16.51 -6.92 2.21
CA ALA A 385 17.30 -6.84 0.98
C ALA A 385 18.74 -7.37 1.13
N PRO A 386 19.23 -8.18 0.15
CA PRO A 386 18.52 -8.66 -1.03
C PRO A 386 17.56 -9.80 -0.70
N GLN A 387 16.26 -9.51 -0.84
CA GLN A 387 15.20 -10.48 -0.63
C GLN A 387 14.97 -11.31 -1.90
N ILE A 388 14.61 -12.57 -1.73
CA ILE A 388 14.24 -13.45 -2.83
C ILE A 388 12.90 -14.13 -2.55
N ILE A 389 12.03 -14.12 -3.54
CA ILE A 389 10.75 -14.85 -3.52
C ILE A 389 10.73 -15.73 -4.76
N SER A 390 10.30 -16.98 -4.64
CA SER A 390 10.30 -17.88 -5.79
C SER A 390 9.09 -18.79 -5.83
N PHE A 391 8.78 -19.22 -7.05
CA PHE A 391 7.70 -20.15 -7.35
C PHE A 391 8.24 -21.27 -8.25
N TYR A 392 7.75 -22.49 -8.05
CA TYR A 392 8.04 -23.61 -8.90
C TYR A 392 6.76 -24.31 -9.31
N LYS A 393 6.55 -24.53 -10.62
CA LYS A 393 5.28 -25.02 -11.20
C LYS A 393 4.05 -24.20 -10.76
N GLY A 394 4.25 -22.90 -10.60
CA GLY A 394 3.22 -21.98 -10.10
C GLY A 394 3.00 -22.00 -8.60
N GLU A 395 3.55 -22.95 -7.84
CA GLU A 395 3.40 -23.02 -6.39
C GLU A 395 4.46 -22.15 -5.67
N PRO A 396 4.10 -21.42 -4.59
CA PRO A 396 5.05 -20.66 -3.79
C PRO A 396 6.12 -21.60 -3.19
N LEU A 397 7.38 -21.23 -3.35
CA LEU A 397 8.54 -21.96 -2.82
C LEU A 397 9.21 -21.16 -1.70
N LEU A 398 9.97 -20.12 -2.07
CA LEU A 398 10.49 -19.15 -1.13
C LEU A 398 9.50 -18.00 -1.02
N VAL A 399 9.14 -17.65 0.20
CA VAL A 399 8.12 -16.62 0.48
C VAL A 399 8.72 -15.47 1.26
N ASP A 400 8.05 -14.34 1.27
CA ASP A 400 8.30 -13.23 2.19
C ASP A 400 7.12 -13.06 3.14
N THR A 401 7.26 -12.16 4.10
CA THR A 401 6.31 -12.01 5.19
C THR A 401 5.03 -11.28 4.79
N GLY A 402 5.11 -10.30 3.88
CA GLY A 402 3.99 -9.38 3.65
C GLY A 402 3.61 -8.61 4.93
N VAL A 403 2.45 -7.98 4.91
CA VAL A 403 1.85 -7.31 6.08
C VAL A 403 0.44 -7.82 6.34
N CYS A 404 0.09 -8.05 7.60
CA CYS A 404 -1.26 -8.51 7.94
C CYS A 404 -2.15 -7.42 8.54
N SER A 405 -1.59 -6.54 9.32
CA SER A 405 -2.29 -5.43 9.95
C SER A 405 -1.29 -4.58 10.70
N TYR A 406 -1.51 -3.30 10.70
CA TYR A 406 -0.78 -2.35 11.54
C TYR A 406 -1.28 -2.35 13.00
N ASP A 407 -2.40 -3.00 13.29
CA ASP A 407 -2.95 -3.15 14.64
C ASP A 407 -2.44 -4.38 15.41
N ARG A 408 -1.81 -5.32 14.72
CA ARG A 408 -1.22 -6.53 15.34
C ARG A 408 0.24 -6.29 15.66
N TRP A 409 0.50 -5.48 16.66
CA TRP A 409 1.81 -4.95 16.95
C TRP A 409 2.89 -6.03 17.20
N GLU A 410 2.56 -7.11 17.90
CA GLU A 410 3.50 -8.21 18.12
C GLU A 410 3.97 -8.91 16.83
N PHE A 411 3.13 -8.90 15.79
CA PHE A 411 3.49 -9.44 14.47
C PHE A 411 4.12 -8.37 13.59
N TYR A 412 3.68 -7.11 13.71
CA TYR A 412 4.23 -6.01 12.94
C TYR A 412 5.73 -5.87 13.16
N ASP A 413 6.19 -5.82 14.43
CA ASP A 413 7.61 -5.75 14.75
C ASP A 413 8.38 -6.93 14.15
N TYR A 414 7.86 -8.16 14.32
CA TYR A 414 8.51 -9.35 13.78
C TYR A 414 8.63 -9.30 12.26
N LEU A 415 7.57 -8.88 11.55
CA LEU A 415 7.54 -8.88 10.08
C LEU A 415 8.56 -7.94 9.46
N HIS A 416 9.01 -6.92 10.19
CA HIS A 416 10.02 -5.96 9.73
C HIS A 416 11.46 -6.37 10.07
N GLU A 417 11.66 -7.32 11.00
CA GLU A 417 12.98 -7.71 11.45
C GLU A 417 13.76 -8.54 10.41
N PHE A 418 15.09 -8.46 10.41
CA PHE A 418 15.96 -9.29 9.56
C PHE A 418 15.59 -10.78 9.61
N LYS A 419 15.33 -11.29 10.81
CA LYS A 419 15.00 -12.72 11.00
C LYS A 419 13.68 -13.16 10.38
N ALA A 420 12.89 -12.24 9.86
CA ALA A 420 11.63 -12.55 9.18
C ALA A 420 11.79 -12.77 7.66
N HIS A 421 13.01 -12.62 7.11
CA HIS A 421 13.26 -12.58 5.67
C HIS A 421 14.28 -13.62 5.21
N ASN A 422 14.45 -13.75 3.88
CA ASN A 422 15.43 -14.64 3.23
C ASN A 422 16.82 -14.00 3.18
N VAL A 423 17.49 -13.84 4.30
CA VAL A 423 18.71 -13.02 4.45
C VAL A 423 19.86 -13.71 5.18
N VAL A 424 21.05 -13.12 5.04
CA VAL A 424 22.12 -13.26 6.01
C VAL A 424 22.04 -12.11 7.00
N TYR A 425 22.08 -12.39 8.27
CA TYR A 425 21.94 -11.38 9.31
C TYR A 425 22.82 -11.62 10.51
N ASN A 426 23.08 -10.56 11.26
CA ASN A 426 23.68 -10.61 12.57
C ASN A 426 22.57 -10.62 13.63
N PRO A 427 22.41 -11.65 14.46
CA PRO A 427 21.33 -11.73 15.45
C PRO A 427 21.42 -10.70 16.59
N ASP A 428 22.55 -9.99 16.74
CA ASP A 428 22.73 -8.93 17.73
C ASP A 428 22.38 -7.53 17.18
N PHE A 429 22.01 -7.43 15.89
CA PHE A 429 21.62 -6.17 15.26
C PHE A 429 20.10 -5.97 15.33
N GLU A 430 19.69 -4.86 15.96
CA GLU A 430 18.29 -4.43 15.98
C GLU A 430 17.99 -3.64 14.70
N ILE A 431 16.87 -3.93 14.07
CA ILE A 431 16.52 -3.35 12.75
C ILE A 431 16.44 -1.83 12.76
N ASP A 432 15.79 -1.25 13.78
CA ASP A 432 15.60 0.20 13.89
C ASP A 432 16.90 0.98 14.03
N ASP A 433 17.98 0.28 14.39
CA ASP A 433 19.30 0.82 14.54
C ASP A 433 20.16 0.66 13.30
N CYS A 434 19.62 0.03 12.24
CA CYS A 434 20.42 -0.39 11.09
C CYS A 434 20.08 0.38 9.81
N LYS A 435 21.10 0.47 8.96
CA LYS A 435 20.97 0.84 7.55
C LYS A 435 21.39 -0.35 6.69
N VAL A 436 20.56 -0.70 5.72
CA VAL A 436 20.84 -1.75 4.74
C VAL A 436 20.93 -1.09 3.37
N THR A 437 22.09 -1.24 2.72
CA THR A 437 22.37 -0.59 1.43
C THR A 437 22.80 -1.67 0.42
N PRO A 438 21.84 -2.28 -0.30
CA PRO A 438 22.13 -3.25 -1.34
C PRO A 438 22.56 -2.54 -2.65
N LYS A 439 23.33 -3.27 -3.45
CA LYS A 439 23.73 -2.84 -4.79
C LYS A 439 23.76 -4.05 -5.71
N ILE A 440 22.90 -4.05 -6.71
CA ILE A 440 22.89 -5.06 -7.75
C ILE A 440 24.14 -4.90 -8.61
N GLN A 441 25.00 -5.91 -8.64
CA GLN A 441 26.22 -5.97 -9.44
C GLN A 441 25.99 -6.69 -10.77
N LEU A 442 25.06 -7.64 -10.78
CA LEU A 442 24.66 -8.43 -11.94
C LEU A 442 23.17 -8.75 -11.83
N ALA A 443 22.45 -8.54 -12.91
CA ALA A 443 21.05 -8.98 -13.07
C ALA A 443 20.84 -9.54 -14.49
N ASP A 444 21.34 -10.75 -14.73
CA ASP A 444 21.11 -11.48 -15.97
C ASP A 444 19.79 -12.28 -15.86
N THR A 445 18.72 -11.61 -16.20
CA THR A 445 17.36 -12.18 -16.14
C THR A 445 17.08 -13.22 -17.24
N GLU A 446 17.93 -13.35 -18.24
CA GLU A 446 17.80 -14.38 -19.30
C GLU A 446 18.38 -15.72 -18.84
N ASN A 447 19.55 -15.68 -18.17
CA ASN A 447 20.25 -16.86 -17.69
C ASN A 447 19.96 -17.19 -16.23
N GLY A 448 19.32 -16.28 -15.48
CA GLY A 448 18.99 -16.45 -14.06
C GLY A 448 20.19 -16.25 -13.12
N ASP A 449 21.19 -15.47 -13.57
CA ASP A 449 22.38 -15.17 -12.79
C ASP A 449 22.28 -13.78 -12.14
N PHE A 450 22.35 -13.73 -10.82
CA PHE A 450 22.26 -12.48 -10.05
C PHE A 450 23.40 -12.37 -9.03
N ARG A 451 23.85 -11.16 -8.82
CA ARG A 451 24.81 -10.83 -7.77
C ARG A 451 24.47 -9.50 -7.12
N VAL A 452 24.31 -9.51 -5.81
CA VAL A 452 24.03 -8.32 -5.00
C VAL A 452 25.06 -8.22 -3.90
N GLU A 453 25.63 -7.02 -3.75
CA GLU A 453 26.48 -6.65 -2.62
C GLU A 453 25.69 -5.73 -1.69
N THR A 454 25.65 -6.05 -0.41
CA THR A 454 24.88 -5.31 0.59
C THR A 454 25.79 -4.90 1.74
N VAL A 455 25.70 -3.64 2.15
CA VAL A 455 26.31 -3.18 3.39
C VAL A 455 25.23 -3.05 4.44
N VAL A 456 25.42 -3.69 5.57
CA VAL A 456 24.57 -3.58 6.77
C VAL A 456 25.39 -2.87 7.84
N GLU A 457 24.91 -1.73 8.32
CA GLU A 457 25.60 -0.91 9.32
C GLU A 457 24.61 -0.54 10.44
N ASN A 458 25.01 -0.73 11.69
CA ASN A 458 24.21 -0.33 12.84
C ASN A 458 24.59 1.09 13.32
N LYS A 459 23.79 1.67 14.20
CA LYS A 459 23.98 3.03 14.77
C LYS A 459 25.33 3.23 15.48
N ASN A 460 26.01 2.16 15.89
CA ASN A 460 27.31 2.20 16.55
C ASN A 460 28.47 2.14 15.54
N GLY A 461 28.20 2.15 14.24
CA GLY A 461 29.18 2.05 13.17
C GLY A 461 29.75 0.65 12.97
N GLN A 462 29.19 -0.38 13.61
CA GLN A 462 29.54 -1.76 13.32
C GLN A 462 28.87 -2.17 12.02
N LYS A 463 29.65 -2.78 11.12
CA LYS A 463 29.15 -3.13 9.79
C LYS A 463 29.72 -4.44 9.30
N PHE A 464 28.97 -5.04 8.40
CA PHE A 464 29.44 -6.14 7.55
C PHE A 464 28.99 -5.93 6.11
N MET A 465 29.78 -6.46 5.19
CA MET A 465 29.43 -6.57 3.78
C MET A 465 28.91 -7.98 3.53
N TRP A 466 27.79 -8.09 2.82
CA TRP A 466 27.22 -9.36 2.41
C TRP A 466 27.07 -9.40 0.89
N VAL A 467 27.58 -10.46 0.28
CA VAL A 467 27.42 -10.74 -1.15
C VAL A 467 26.53 -11.97 -1.29
N ARG A 468 25.46 -11.84 -2.03
CA ARG A 468 24.60 -12.95 -2.44
C ARG A 468 24.73 -13.17 -3.95
N GLU A 469 25.09 -14.39 -4.33
CA GLU A 469 25.05 -14.87 -5.71
C GLU A 469 23.91 -15.87 -5.86
N ILE A 470 23.11 -15.71 -6.90
CA ILE A 470 21.95 -16.55 -7.18
C ILE A 470 22.08 -17.08 -8.60
N LYS A 471 21.85 -18.38 -8.77
CA LYS A 471 21.71 -19.03 -10.08
C LYS A 471 20.38 -19.78 -10.10
N ALA A 472 19.43 -19.22 -10.85
CA ALA A 472 18.14 -19.86 -11.09
C ALA A 472 18.19 -20.63 -12.41
N CYS A 473 17.64 -21.83 -12.43
CA CYS A 473 17.47 -22.63 -13.62
C CYS A 473 16.15 -23.40 -13.56
N GLU A 474 15.73 -24.01 -14.67
CA GLU A 474 14.44 -24.69 -14.75
C GLU A 474 14.22 -25.74 -13.65
N ASN A 475 15.28 -26.41 -13.20
CA ASN A 475 15.21 -27.52 -12.24
C ASN A 475 15.86 -27.19 -10.90
N GLY A 476 16.10 -25.93 -10.57
CA GLY A 476 16.76 -25.63 -9.30
C GLY A 476 17.14 -24.18 -9.09
N LEU A 477 17.66 -23.95 -7.89
CA LEU A 477 18.14 -22.67 -7.43
C LEU A 477 19.42 -22.88 -6.62
N GLU A 478 20.46 -22.12 -6.90
CA GLU A 478 21.68 -22.08 -6.11
C GLU A 478 21.82 -20.68 -5.51
N ILE A 479 22.05 -20.62 -4.20
CA ILE A 479 22.26 -19.39 -3.45
C ILE A 479 23.60 -19.51 -2.74
N ALA A 480 24.55 -18.63 -3.05
CA ALA A 480 25.82 -18.54 -2.37
C ALA A 480 25.90 -17.21 -1.62
N ASP A 481 26.02 -17.30 -0.32
CA ASP A 481 26.13 -16.18 0.60
C ASP A 481 27.56 -16.07 1.15
N TYR A 482 28.12 -14.87 1.05
CA TYR A 482 29.38 -14.52 1.65
C TYR A 482 29.24 -13.23 2.44
N ALA A 483 29.45 -13.26 3.77
CA ALA A 483 29.51 -12.04 4.56
C ALA A 483 30.92 -11.84 5.16
N LYS A 484 31.33 -10.56 5.30
CA LYS A 484 32.63 -10.17 5.84
C LYS A 484 32.52 -8.92 6.71
N SER A 485 33.20 -8.95 7.84
CA SER A 485 33.31 -7.85 8.80
C SER A 485 34.75 -7.61 9.23
N GLU A 486 35.03 -6.42 9.76
CA GLU A 486 36.36 -6.08 10.31
C GLU A 486 36.59 -6.76 11.68
N THR A 487 35.53 -6.95 12.45
CA THR A 487 35.55 -7.58 13.77
C THR A 487 34.85 -8.94 13.75
N GLU A 488 35.12 -9.79 14.71
CA GLU A 488 34.36 -11.02 14.90
C GLU A 488 32.92 -10.66 15.30
N MET A 489 31.94 -11.28 14.64
CA MET A 489 30.51 -11.14 14.95
C MET A 489 29.73 -12.41 14.60
N PRO A 490 28.53 -12.59 15.18
CA PRO A 490 27.70 -13.73 14.85
C PRO A 490 26.98 -13.53 13.53
N PHE A 491 26.85 -14.61 12.74
CA PHE A 491 26.08 -14.64 11.48
C PHE A 491 25.17 -15.85 11.43
N LYS A 492 24.00 -15.65 10.83
CA LYS A 492 23.06 -16.68 10.42
C LYS A 492 22.54 -16.38 9.02
N SER A 493 22.11 -17.41 8.30
CA SER A 493 21.39 -17.29 7.04
C SER A 493 20.04 -17.99 7.16
N ARG A 494 19.00 -17.39 6.63
CA ARG A 494 17.62 -17.89 6.64
C ARG A 494 17.03 -17.97 5.24
N LEU A 495 16.19 -18.99 5.04
CA LEU A 495 15.30 -19.14 3.89
C LEU A 495 13.92 -19.56 4.40
N LEU A 496 12.88 -18.86 3.96
CA LEU A 496 11.50 -19.09 4.34
C LEU A 496 10.79 -19.86 3.23
N PHE A 497 10.29 -21.04 3.55
CA PHE A 497 9.55 -21.88 2.62
C PHE A 497 8.06 -21.85 2.95
N LYS A 498 7.20 -21.82 1.96
CA LYS A 498 5.77 -22.05 2.16
C LYS A 498 5.59 -23.36 2.94
N GLN A 499 4.72 -23.36 3.95
CA GLN A 499 4.46 -24.55 4.74
C GLN A 499 3.83 -25.64 3.86
N ASN A 500 4.52 -26.79 3.84
CA ASN A 500 4.13 -28.03 3.19
C ASN A 500 4.65 -29.21 4.02
N ASP A 501 4.59 -30.43 3.50
CA ASP A 501 5.18 -31.60 4.13
C ASP A 501 6.72 -31.53 4.08
N VAL A 502 7.29 -30.91 5.12
CA VAL A 502 8.74 -30.68 5.23
C VAL A 502 9.38 -31.74 6.10
N TYR A 503 10.38 -32.42 5.54
CA TYR A 503 11.14 -33.45 6.20
C TYR A 503 12.62 -33.07 6.36
N PHE A 504 13.15 -33.22 7.57
CA PHE A 504 14.57 -33.07 7.90
C PHE A 504 15.17 -34.45 8.23
N PRO A 505 16.02 -34.98 7.34
CA PRO A 505 16.66 -36.27 7.59
C PRO A 505 17.51 -36.27 8.87
N ARG A 506 17.29 -37.21 9.78
CA ARG A 506 18.02 -37.27 11.06
C ARG A 506 19.52 -37.46 10.88
N GLU A 507 19.92 -38.16 9.81
CA GLU A 507 21.31 -38.53 9.54
C GLU A 507 22.09 -37.41 8.81
N ASN A 508 21.39 -36.45 8.21
CA ASN A 508 22.03 -35.36 7.48
C ASN A 508 21.40 -34.00 7.85
N ARG A 509 22.02 -33.32 8.80
CA ARG A 509 21.58 -32.00 9.30
C ARG A 509 21.85 -30.85 8.33
N ASN A 510 22.43 -31.13 7.19
CA ASN A 510 22.65 -30.18 6.09
C ASN A 510 21.61 -30.32 4.98
N LYS A 511 20.59 -31.16 5.17
CA LYS A 511 19.59 -31.49 4.15
C LYS A 511 18.19 -31.27 4.68
N MET A 512 17.34 -30.71 3.82
CA MET A 512 15.89 -30.60 3.99
C MET A 512 15.19 -31.11 2.73
N GLN A 513 14.05 -31.74 2.90
CA GLN A 513 13.18 -32.14 1.79
C GLN A 513 11.79 -31.60 2.03
N LEU A 514 11.17 -31.13 0.95
CA LEU A 514 9.80 -30.64 0.92
C LEU A 514 9.06 -31.46 -0.15
N LEU A 515 7.95 -32.04 0.27
CA LEU A 515 7.11 -32.86 -0.59
C LEU A 515 5.82 -32.11 -0.93
N THR A 516 5.54 -32.00 -2.21
CA THR A 516 4.26 -31.47 -2.72
C THR A 516 3.56 -32.54 -3.56
N GLU A 517 2.40 -32.22 -4.10
CA GLU A 517 1.70 -33.11 -5.02
C GLU A 517 2.45 -33.30 -6.34
N ASN A 518 3.19 -32.28 -6.79
CA ASN A 518 3.79 -32.18 -8.12
C ASN A 518 5.28 -32.50 -8.16
N TYR A 519 5.99 -32.36 -7.03
CA TYR A 519 7.45 -32.53 -7.01
C TYR A 519 7.99 -32.85 -5.60
N LEU A 520 9.19 -33.40 -5.58
CA LEU A 520 10.04 -33.46 -4.40
C LEU A 520 11.15 -32.41 -4.53
N MET A 521 11.19 -31.46 -3.61
CA MET A 521 12.31 -30.54 -3.47
C MET A 521 13.34 -31.09 -2.49
N THR A 522 14.60 -31.03 -2.86
CA THR A 522 15.72 -31.27 -1.95
C THR A 522 16.58 -30.03 -1.83
N LEU A 523 16.75 -29.55 -0.60
CA LEU A 523 17.72 -28.52 -0.25
C LEU A 523 18.92 -29.13 0.42
N THR A 524 20.12 -28.70 0.03
CA THR A 524 21.37 -28.97 0.71
C THR A 524 22.10 -27.67 1.03
N SER A 525 22.67 -27.57 2.23
CA SER A 525 23.44 -26.43 2.73
C SER A 525 24.82 -26.86 3.17
N GLU A 526 25.87 -26.04 3.00
CA GLU A 526 27.20 -26.32 3.51
C GLU A 526 27.24 -26.24 5.04
N ILE A 527 26.45 -25.38 5.64
CA ILE A 527 26.32 -25.26 7.10
C ILE A 527 25.10 -26.07 7.56
N GLN A 528 25.19 -26.66 8.74
CA GLN A 528 24.06 -27.36 9.36
C GLN A 528 22.85 -26.39 9.53
N ILE A 529 21.67 -26.91 9.25
CA ILE A 529 20.40 -26.17 9.27
C ILE A 529 19.49 -26.67 10.40
N ALA A 530 18.68 -25.76 10.90
CA ALA A 530 17.60 -26.01 11.85
C ALA A 530 16.27 -25.58 11.24
N LYS A 531 15.18 -26.11 11.78
CA LYS A 531 13.82 -25.82 11.38
C LYS A 531 13.13 -24.96 12.46
N GLU A 532 12.46 -23.92 12.02
CA GLU A 532 11.54 -23.11 12.82
C GLU A 532 10.24 -22.87 12.03
N LEU A 533 9.20 -22.40 12.70
CA LEU A 533 7.99 -21.88 12.07
C LEU A 533 7.94 -20.37 12.27
N ALA A 534 7.54 -19.65 11.26
CA ALA A 534 7.39 -18.21 11.32
C ALA A 534 6.04 -17.75 10.78
N PRO A 535 5.43 -16.72 11.36
CA PRO A 535 4.25 -16.11 10.80
C PRO A 535 4.58 -15.41 9.48
N VAL A 536 3.70 -15.56 8.51
CA VAL A 536 3.73 -14.90 7.19
C VAL A 536 2.30 -14.59 6.78
N MET A 537 2.14 -13.69 5.81
CA MET A 537 0.85 -13.44 5.18
C MET A 537 0.61 -14.39 4.01
N ASN A 538 -0.63 -14.80 3.81
CA ASN A 538 -1.06 -15.45 2.58
C ASN A 538 -1.71 -14.43 1.62
N ALA A 539 -2.03 -14.90 0.42
CA ALA A 539 -2.63 -14.07 -0.63
C ALA A 539 -4.06 -13.55 -0.29
N GLU A 540 -4.69 -14.13 0.71
CA GLU A 540 -6.02 -13.76 1.21
C GLU A 540 -5.96 -12.82 2.43
N ASN A 541 -4.78 -12.23 2.72
CA ASN A 541 -4.54 -11.34 3.87
C ASN A 541 -4.77 -11.99 5.25
N ASN A 542 -4.59 -13.31 5.33
CA ASN A 542 -4.67 -14.02 6.60
C ASN A 542 -3.28 -14.44 7.08
N MET A 543 -3.12 -14.51 8.40
CA MET A 543 -1.92 -15.09 9.00
C MET A 543 -1.80 -16.57 8.64
N ASP A 544 -0.63 -16.94 8.17
CA ASP A 544 -0.22 -18.30 7.88
C ASP A 544 1.18 -18.55 8.48
N TYR A 545 1.76 -19.70 8.24
CA TYR A 545 3.10 -20.03 8.72
C TYR A 545 3.99 -20.48 7.56
N ALA A 546 5.23 -20.00 7.58
CA ALA A 546 6.32 -20.51 6.76
C ALA A 546 7.22 -21.43 7.57
N VAL A 547 7.89 -22.35 6.90
CA VAL A 547 8.98 -23.14 7.46
C VAL A 547 10.27 -22.39 7.21
N ILE A 548 10.96 -22.02 8.28
CA ILE A 548 12.29 -21.44 8.20
C ILE A 548 13.34 -22.55 8.18
N CYS A 549 14.23 -22.47 7.21
CA CYS A 549 15.48 -23.19 7.17
C CYS A 549 16.61 -22.22 7.58
N GLU A 550 17.10 -22.33 8.79
CA GLU A 550 18.13 -21.44 9.35
C GLU A 550 19.44 -22.19 9.57
N THR A 551 20.56 -21.56 9.18
CA THR A 551 21.89 -22.11 9.48
C THR A 551 22.21 -22.03 10.97
N LYS A 552 23.05 -22.91 11.46
CA LYS A 552 23.68 -22.73 12.76
C LYS A 552 24.46 -21.43 12.81
N LEU A 553 24.55 -20.87 14.02
CA LEU A 553 25.33 -19.65 14.28
C LEU A 553 26.82 -19.91 13.95
N VAL A 554 27.37 -18.98 13.17
CA VAL A 554 28.81 -18.91 12.87
C VAL A 554 29.33 -17.60 13.46
N VAL A 555 30.35 -17.70 14.34
CA VAL A 555 31.01 -16.52 14.90
C VAL A 555 32.37 -16.38 14.23
N GLY A 556 32.66 -15.22 13.68
CA GLY A 556 33.91 -14.93 12.97
C GLY A 556 33.90 -13.63 12.20
N LYS A 557 34.96 -13.37 11.46
CA LYS A 557 35.05 -12.23 10.54
C LYS A 557 34.49 -12.54 9.17
N GLU A 558 34.25 -13.78 8.86
CA GLU A 558 33.70 -14.24 7.58
C GLU A 558 32.62 -15.30 7.82
N PHE A 559 31.59 -15.23 7.00
CA PHE A 559 30.56 -16.24 6.88
C PHE A 559 30.46 -16.67 5.42
N LYS A 560 30.38 -17.98 5.18
CA LYS A 560 30.19 -18.57 3.86
C LYS A 560 29.17 -19.69 3.95
N ASN A 561 28.20 -19.68 3.08
CA ASN A 561 27.25 -20.77 2.93
C ASN A 561 26.78 -20.88 1.47
N LYS A 562 26.75 -22.09 0.97
CA LYS A 562 26.10 -22.38 -0.31
C LYS A 562 24.90 -23.28 -0.06
N THR A 563 23.74 -22.82 -0.53
CA THR A 563 22.48 -23.57 -0.50
C THR A 563 22.12 -23.96 -1.92
N VAL A 564 21.81 -25.23 -2.14
CA VAL A 564 21.40 -25.79 -3.43
C VAL A 564 20.04 -26.41 -3.28
N ILE A 565 19.10 -25.98 -4.11
CA ILE A 565 17.73 -26.49 -4.20
C ILE A 565 17.59 -27.20 -5.54
N ARG A 566 17.08 -28.44 -5.53
CA ARG A 566 16.80 -29.24 -6.72
C ARG A 566 15.40 -29.81 -6.64
N PHE A 567 14.77 -29.93 -7.80
CA PHE A 567 13.44 -30.48 -7.96
C PHE A 567 13.50 -31.81 -8.71
N GLU A 568 12.72 -32.77 -8.25
CA GLU A 568 12.48 -34.05 -8.88
C GLU A 568 10.97 -34.18 -9.12
N GLU A 569 10.58 -34.48 -10.34
CA GLU A 569 9.17 -34.69 -10.66
C GLU A 569 8.61 -35.94 -9.98
N ARG A 570 7.32 -35.90 -9.62
CA ARG A 570 6.61 -37.04 -9.05
C ARG A 570 5.77 -37.75 -10.07
#